data_5e82c7ca40798c9ee3cca90cd5a308fd
#
_entry.id   5e82c7ca40798c9ee3cca90cd5a308fd
#
_cell.length_a   1.000
_cell.length_b   1.000
_cell.length_c   1.000
_cell.angle_alpha   90.00
_cell.angle_beta   90.00
_cell.angle_gamma   90.00
#
_symmetry.space_group_name_H-M   'P 1'
#
loop_
_entity.id
_entity.type
_entity.pdbx_description
1 polymer ?
#
loop_
_entity_poly.entity_id
_entity_poly.type
_entity_poly.pdbx_seq_one_letter_code
_entity_poly.pdbx_strand_id
1 'polypeptide(L)'
;MSESEQRPAIAVAHVILHTDRMDASARFVRAIGARPIFEGPKVSVYEMRGGTHLLLMLQDAVVAGAAASFDLMVDDLYATHERFASLGLAPSPIEARPAINHEVFTVREPAGHVITFFSSHASGKPI
;
A
#
# COMPACT_ATOMS: atom_id res chain seq x y z
N MET A 1 24.90 -11.62 17.64
CA MET A 1 24.23 -10.43 17.16
C MET A 1 23.64 -9.68 18.35
N SER A 2 23.90 -8.41 18.46
CA SER A 2 23.35 -7.61 19.54
C SER A 2 21.83 -7.42 19.37
N GLU A 3 21.14 -7.12 20.46
CA GLU A 3 19.69 -6.88 20.44
C GLU A 3 19.31 -5.78 19.45
N SER A 4 20.13 -4.71 19.33
CA SER A 4 19.89 -3.60 18.42
C SER A 4 20.01 -3.97 16.93
N GLU A 5 20.60 -5.12 16.60
CA GLU A 5 20.76 -5.61 15.24
C GLU A 5 19.71 -6.65 14.86
N GLN A 6 18.90 -7.08 15.79
CA GLN A 6 17.82 -8.01 15.51
C GLN A 6 16.63 -7.30 14.91
N ARG A 7 15.87 -8.02 14.11
CA ARG A 7 14.58 -7.52 13.62
C ARG A 7 13.67 -7.23 14.81
N PRO A 8 12.79 -6.21 14.69
CA PRO A 8 11.69 -6.10 15.65
C PRO A 8 10.91 -7.41 15.75
N ALA A 9 10.49 -7.76 16.98
CA ALA A 9 9.84 -9.05 17.24
C ALA A 9 8.38 -9.11 16.76
N ILE A 10 7.79 -7.97 16.44
CA ILE A 10 6.39 -7.89 15.99
C ILE A 10 6.31 -7.24 14.62
N ALA A 11 5.26 -7.57 13.89
CA ALA A 11 4.96 -7.00 12.58
C ALA A 11 3.44 -6.80 12.46
N VAL A 12 3.04 -5.98 11.50
CA VAL A 12 1.62 -5.86 11.17
C VAL A 12 1.18 -7.12 10.45
N ALA A 13 0.13 -7.78 10.93
CA ALA A 13 -0.37 -9.00 10.30
C ALA A 13 -1.19 -8.68 9.05
N HIS A 14 -2.16 -7.78 9.18
CA HIS A 14 -3.11 -7.49 8.12
C HIS A 14 -3.37 -6.00 8.00
N VAL A 15 -3.58 -5.53 6.77
CA VAL A 15 -4.24 -4.27 6.46
C VAL A 15 -5.46 -4.59 5.59
N ILE A 16 -6.55 -3.86 5.77
CA ILE A 16 -7.82 -4.18 5.13
C ILE A 16 -8.26 -3.02 4.26
N LEU A 17 -8.68 -3.34 3.04
CA LEU A 17 -9.27 -2.40 2.09
C LEU A 17 -10.62 -2.95 1.65
N HIS A 18 -11.68 -2.22 1.96
CA HIS A 18 -13.02 -2.60 1.52
C HIS A 18 -13.26 -2.12 0.09
N THR A 19 -13.98 -2.90 -0.69
CA THR A 19 -14.28 -2.55 -2.07
C THR A 19 -15.67 -3.03 -2.47
N ASP A 20 -16.34 -2.25 -3.31
CA ASP A 20 -17.58 -2.63 -3.97
C ASP A 20 -17.33 -3.15 -5.40
N ARG A 21 -16.07 -3.23 -5.82
CA ARG A 21 -15.66 -3.66 -7.17
C ARG A 21 -14.39 -4.50 -7.11
N MET A 22 -14.57 -5.75 -6.69
CA MET A 22 -13.48 -6.67 -6.38
C MET A 22 -12.48 -6.84 -7.54
N ASP A 23 -12.96 -7.05 -8.77
CA ASP A 23 -12.06 -7.29 -9.91
C ASP A 23 -11.13 -6.10 -10.18
N ALA A 24 -11.67 -4.89 -10.15
CA ALA A 24 -10.87 -3.69 -10.38
C ALA A 24 -9.86 -3.47 -9.24
N SER A 25 -10.29 -3.64 -7.99
CA SER A 25 -9.40 -3.49 -6.83
C SER A 25 -8.32 -4.57 -6.83
N ALA A 26 -8.64 -5.80 -7.22
CA ALA A 26 -7.66 -6.87 -7.34
C ALA A 26 -6.57 -6.54 -8.36
N ARG A 27 -6.95 -6.05 -9.54
CA ARG A 27 -5.99 -5.61 -10.55
C ARG A 27 -5.09 -4.50 -10.03
N PHE A 28 -5.68 -3.53 -9.30
CA PHE A 28 -4.93 -2.44 -8.72
C PHE A 28 -3.90 -2.93 -7.70
N VAL A 29 -4.30 -3.80 -6.78
CA VAL A 29 -3.41 -4.31 -5.72
C VAL A 29 -2.24 -5.10 -6.33
N ARG A 30 -2.50 -5.89 -7.37
CA ARG A 30 -1.43 -6.56 -8.11
C ARG A 30 -0.52 -5.54 -8.79
N ALA A 31 -1.09 -4.51 -9.41
CA ALA A 31 -0.32 -3.50 -10.14
C ALA A 31 0.63 -2.71 -9.24
N ILE A 32 0.24 -2.42 -8.00
CA ILE A 32 1.11 -1.70 -7.06
C ILE A 32 2.21 -2.59 -6.47
N GLY A 33 2.16 -3.90 -6.67
CA GLY A 33 3.25 -4.79 -6.36
C GLY A 33 3.01 -5.82 -5.27
N ALA A 34 1.78 -5.96 -4.76
CA ALA A 34 1.45 -7.01 -3.81
C ALA A 34 1.31 -8.36 -4.53
N ARG A 35 1.66 -9.44 -3.86
CA ARG A 35 1.67 -10.78 -4.44
C ARG A 35 0.39 -11.52 -4.09
N PRO A 36 -0.41 -11.99 -5.08
CA PRO A 36 -1.66 -12.71 -4.77
C PRO A 36 -1.38 -14.02 -4.05
N ILE A 37 -2.14 -14.26 -2.98
CA ILE A 37 -2.18 -15.53 -2.25
C ILE A 37 -3.48 -16.25 -2.58
N PHE A 38 -4.60 -15.53 -2.52
CA PHE A 38 -5.93 -16.05 -2.82
C PHE A 38 -6.78 -14.92 -3.38
N GLU A 39 -7.47 -15.19 -4.49
CA GLU A 39 -8.37 -14.21 -5.09
C GLU A 39 -9.75 -14.82 -5.22
N GLY A 40 -10.71 -14.31 -4.45
CA GLY A 40 -12.09 -14.78 -4.45
C GLY A 40 -13.09 -13.65 -4.66
N PRO A 41 -14.38 -13.97 -4.84
CA PRO A 41 -15.39 -12.96 -5.14
C PRO A 41 -15.73 -12.04 -3.97
N LYS A 42 -15.52 -12.49 -2.73
CA LYS A 42 -15.86 -11.72 -1.53
C LYS A 42 -14.66 -11.31 -0.71
N VAL A 43 -13.58 -12.06 -0.79
CA VAL A 43 -12.33 -11.79 -0.08
C VAL A 43 -11.17 -12.16 -0.99
N SER A 44 -10.16 -11.30 -1.03
CA SER A 44 -8.88 -11.61 -1.68
C SER A 44 -7.74 -11.27 -0.73
N VAL A 45 -6.67 -12.05 -0.78
CA VAL A 45 -5.53 -11.94 0.13
C VAL A 45 -4.26 -11.76 -0.69
N TYR A 46 -3.47 -10.76 -0.34
CA TYR A 46 -2.20 -10.45 -0.99
C TYR A 46 -1.09 -10.36 0.04
N GLU A 47 0.08 -10.85 -0.31
CA GLU A 47 1.26 -10.72 0.53
C GLU A 47 2.05 -9.47 0.16
N MET A 48 2.43 -8.73 1.18
CA MET A 48 3.29 -7.56 1.07
C MET A 48 4.65 -7.87 1.68
N ARG A 49 5.62 -6.99 1.44
CA ARG A 49 6.95 -7.14 2.01
C ARG A 49 6.87 -7.26 3.54
N GLY A 50 7.69 -8.15 4.12
CA GLY A 50 7.69 -8.39 5.56
C GLY A 50 6.63 -9.35 6.05
N GLY A 51 5.83 -9.92 5.16
CA GLY A 51 4.80 -10.91 5.52
C GLY A 51 3.45 -10.34 5.90
N THR A 52 3.28 -9.02 5.87
CA THR A 52 1.97 -8.38 6.06
C THR A 52 1.05 -8.79 4.92
N HIS A 53 -0.19 -9.15 5.22
CA HIS A 53 -1.20 -9.43 4.21
C HIS A 53 -2.15 -8.24 4.05
N LEU A 54 -2.44 -7.89 2.81
CA LEU A 54 -3.51 -6.98 2.47
C LEU A 54 -4.74 -7.79 2.10
N LEU A 55 -5.86 -7.52 2.76
CA LEU A 55 -7.13 -8.17 2.49
C LEU A 55 -8.03 -7.19 1.74
N LEU A 56 -8.54 -7.63 0.57
CA LEU A 56 -9.66 -6.97 -0.07
C LEU A 56 -10.93 -7.64 0.41
N MET A 57 -11.85 -6.86 0.92
CA MET A 57 -13.13 -7.38 1.44
C MET A 57 -14.28 -6.69 0.74
N LEU A 58 -15.15 -7.48 0.11
CA LEU A 58 -16.32 -6.95 -0.58
C LEU A 58 -17.30 -6.34 0.40
N GLN A 59 -17.81 -5.16 0.06
CA GLN A 59 -18.93 -4.53 0.75
C GLN A 59 -19.84 -3.80 -0.25
N ASP A 60 -21.05 -3.45 0.16
CA ASP A 60 -22.08 -2.94 -0.75
C ASP A 60 -21.73 -1.56 -1.34
N ALA A 61 -21.11 -0.70 -0.55
CA ALA A 61 -20.75 0.64 -1.00
C ALA A 61 -19.49 1.13 -0.30
N VAL A 62 -18.70 1.95 -1.03
CA VAL A 62 -17.49 2.59 -0.52
C VAL A 62 -17.64 4.10 -0.72
N VAL A 63 -17.20 4.88 0.25
CA VAL A 63 -17.23 6.34 0.16
C VAL A 63 -16.05 6.80 -0.68
N ALA A 64 -16.33 7.29 -1.89
CA ALA A 64 -15.30 7.78 -2.79
C ALA A 64 -14.55 8.97 -2.18
N GLY A 65 -13.23 8.99 -2.33
CA GLY A 65 -12.38 10.05 -1.82
C GLY A 65 -11.97 9.93 -0.36
N ALA A 66 -12.49 8.93 0.37
CA ALA A 66 -12.06 8.68 1.72
C ALA A 66 -10.60 8.20 1.75
N ALA A 67 -9.83 8.65 2.73
CA ALA A 67 -8.48 8.14 2.93
C ALA A 67 -8.54 6.65 3.32
N ALA A 68 -7.60 5.86 2.81
CA ALA A 68 -7.42 4.49 3.28
C ALA A 68 -7.01 4.51 4.76
N SER A 69 -7.33 3.42 5.47
CA SER A 69 -7.00 3.29 6.90
C SER A 69 -5.52 2.98 7.15
N PHE A 70 -4.71 2.93 6.11
CA PHE A 70 -3.28 2.64 6.20
C PHE A 70 -2.53 3.41 5.10
N ASP A 71 -1.25 3.57 5.33
CA ASP A 71 -0.30 4.11 4.35
C ASP A 71 0.62 3.00 3.89
N LEU A 72 1.26 3.20 2.75
CA LEU A 72 2.27 2.29 2.22
C LEU A 72 3.60 3.03 2.08
N MET A 73 4.70 2.30 2.14
CA MET A 73 6.01 2.86 1.88
C MET A 73 6.72 2.09 0.78
N VAL A 74 7.58 2.76 0.05
CA VAL A 74 8.40 2.16 -1.00
C VAL A 74 9.85 2.65 -0.85
N ASP A 75 10.80 1.87 -1.34
CA ASP A 75 12.21 2.21 -1.20
C ASP A 75 12.63 3.38 -2.10
N ASP A 76 12.11 3.41 -3.32
CA ASP A 76 12.39 4.48 -4.27
C ASP A 76 11.06 5.11 -4.71
N LEU A 77 10.72 6.21 -4.05
CA LEU A 77 9.45 6.89 -4.28
C LEU A 77 9.33 7.44 -5.70
N TYR A 78 10.41 8.00 -6.25
CA TYR A 78 10.39 8.61 -7.58
C TYR A 78 10.25 7.54 -8.66
N ALA A 79 10.98 6.44 -8.56
CA ALA A 79 10.85 5.33 -9.50
C ALA A 79 9.47 4.69 -9.42
N THR A 80 8.92 4.56 -8.23
CA THR A 80 7.57 4.02 -8.03
C THR A 80 6.52 4.94 -8.64
N HIS A 81 6.64 6.24 -8.42
CA HIS A 81 5.73 7.24 -9.02
C HIS A 81 5.73 7.14 -10.53
N GLU A 82 6.90 7.08 -11.15
CA GLU A 82 7.05 6.94 -12.59
C GLU A 82 6.40 5.65 -13.11
N ARG A 83 6.64 4.53 -12.41
CA ARG A 83 6.04 3.24 -12.77
C ARG A 83 4.52 3.29 -12.68
N PHE A 84 3.98 3.88 -11.61
CA PHE A 84 2.53 4.00 -11.44
C PHE A 84 1.91 4.91 -12.51
N ALA A 85 2.60 5.99 -12.86
CA ALA A 85 2.13 6.86 -13.95
C ALA A 85 2.07 6.10 -15.27
N SER A 86 3.08 5.29 -15.58
CA SER A 86 3.11 4.49 -16.81
C SER A 86 2.06 3.38 -16.83
N LEU A 87 1.61 2.93 -15.65
CA LEU A 87 0.52 1.95 -15.52
C LEU A 87 -0.87 2.59 -15.56
N GLY A 88 -0.96 3.91 -15.69
CA GLY A 88 -2.23 4.60 -15.74
C GLY A 88 -2.90 4.80 -14.38
N LEU A 89 -2.15 4.67 -13.28
CA LEU A 89 -2.71 4.81 -11.93
C LEU A 89 -2.89 6.26 -11.49
N ALA A 90 -2.42 7.22 -12.29
CA ALA A 90 -2.59 8.67 -12.07
C ALA A 90 -2.12 9.12 -10.67
N PRO A 91 -0.87 8.85 -10.29
CA PRO A 91 -0.38 9.30 -8.98
C PRO A 91 -0.35 10.83 -8.89
N SER A 92 -0.62 11.37 -7.71
CA SER A 92 -0.48 12.80 -7.45
C SER A 92 0.99 13.22 -7.57
N PRO A 93 1.28 14.53 -7.74
CA PRO A 93 2.65 15.01 -7.66
C PRO A 93 3.28 14.63 -6.32
N ILE A 94 4.61 14.38 -6.35
CA ILE A 94 5.34 14.12 -5.12
C ILE A 94 5.44 15.40 -4.30
N GLU A 95 5.13 15.31 -3.02
CA GLU A 95 5.18 16.43 -2.08
C GLU A 95 6.11 16.12 -0.92
N ALA A 96 6.86 17.13 -0.48
CA ALA A 96 7.67 17.01 0.72
C ALA A 96 6.81 17.14 1.98
N ARG A 97 7.14 16.34 2.98
CA ARG A 97 6.57 16.42 4.34
C ARG A 97 7.72 16.64 5.32
N PRO A 98 8.29 17.87 5.37
CA PRO A 98 9.51 18.12 6.16
C PRO A 98 9.34 17.85 7.66
N ALA A 99 8.13 18.04 8.21
CA ALA A 99 7.88 17.80 9.63
C ALA A 99 8.11 16.34 10.04
N ILE A 100 7.99 15.40 9.12
CA ILE A 100 8.20 13.97 9.37
C ILE A 100 9.34 13.41 8.53
N ASN A 101 10.08 14.27 7.83
CA ASN A 101 11.22 13.90 7.00
C ASN A 101 10.87 12.84 5.95
N HIS A 102 9.72 12.99 5.30
CA HIS A 102 9.26 12.13 4.22
C HIS A 102 8.90 12.92 2.97
N GLU A 103 8.87 12.24 1.84
CA GLU A 103 8.15 12.67 0.65
C GLU A 103 7.00 11.70 0.40
N VAL A 104 5.92 12.17 -0.19
CA VAL A 104 4.71 11.38 -0.38
C VAL A 104 4.07 11.66 -1.73
N PHE A 105 3.29 10.69 -2.21
CA PHE A 105 2.27 10.91 -3.23
C PHE A 105 1.06 10.05 -2.90
N THR A 106 -0.06 10.35 -3.55
CA THR A 106 -1.29 9.58 -3.34
C THR A 106 -1.75 8.95 -4.64
N VAL A 107 -2.48 7.85 -4.50
CA VAL A 107 -3.17 7.18 -5.61
C VAL A 107 -4.59 6.87 -5.15
N ARG A 108 -5.57 7.14 -6.01
CA ARG A 108 -6.94 6.72 -5.78
C ARG A 108 -7.11 5.30 -6.30
N GLU A 109 -7.46 4.38 -5.41
CA GLU A 109 -7.75 3.01 -5.84
C GLU A 109 -9.18 2.92 -6.41
N PRO A 110 -9.52 1.85 -7.17
CA PRO A 110 -10.76 1.81 -7.97
C PRO A 110 -12.07 1.98 -7.19
N ALA A 111 -12.15 1.57 -5.93
CA ALA A 111 -13.34 1.78 -5.10
C ALA A 111 -13.44 3.20 -4.55
N GLY A 112 -12.39 4.03 -4.73
CA GLY A 112 -12.39 5.44 -4.38
C GLY A 112 -11.55 5.82 -3.17
N HIS A 113 -10.93 4.86 -2.47
CA HIS A 113 -10.03 5.19 -1.36
C HIS A 113 -8.75 5.83 -1.87
N VAL A 114 -8.27 6.82 -1.14
CA VAL A 114 -6.99 7.48 -1.44
C VAL A 114 -5.91 6.85 -0.56
N ILE A 115 -4.91 6.26 -1.21
CA ILE A 115 -3.79 5.63 -0.53
C ILE A 115 -2.57 6.54 -0.63
N THR A 116 -1.94 6.83 0.50
CA THR A 116 -0.71 7.61 0.56
C THR A 116 0.49 6.68 0.52
N PHE A 117 1.43 7.00 -0.35
CA PHE A 117 2.70 6.29 -0.48
C PHE A 117 3.82 7.18 0.06
N PHE A 118 4.61 6.63 0.97
CA PHE A 118 5.71 7.31 1.63
C PHE A 118 7.06 6.78 1.13
N SER A 119 8.04 7.66 1.10
CA SER A 119 9.43 7.23 1.00
C SER A 119 9.79 6.39 2.22
N SER A 120 10.60 5.35 2.01
CA SER A 120 11.07 4.52 3.13
C SER A 120 11.98 5.33 4.05
N HIS A 121 11.82 5.13 5.35
CA HIS A 121 12.55 5.87 6.36
C HIS A 121 13.05 4.92 7.45
N ALA A 122 13.54 3.75 7.01
CA ALA A 122 14.07 2.74 7.90
C ALA A 122 15.38 3.20 8.54
N SER A 123 15.66 2.65 9.73
CA SER A 123 16.85 3.00 10.51
C SER A 123 18.17 2.49 9.90
N GLY A 124 18.10 1.62 8.87
CA GLY A 124 19.26 0.90 8.33
C GLY A 124 19.53 -0.41 9.05
N LYS A 125 18.77 -0.74 10.07
CA LYS A 125 18.83 -2.03 10.77
C LYS A 125 17.88 -3.04 10.13
N PRO A 126 18.08 -4.34 10.37
CA PRO A 126 17.16 -5.35 9.83
C PRO A 126 15.71 -5.12 10.26
N ILE A 127 14.79 -5.25 9.31
CA ILE A 127 13.36 -5.06 9.54
C ILE A 127 12.53 -6.18 8.90
#